data_7d498952e1ea5707ec2103f0ba035d10
#
_entry.id   7d498952e1ea5707ec2103f0ba035d10
#
_cell.length_a   1.000
_cell.length_b   1.000
_cell.length_c   1.000
_cell.angle_alpha   90.00
_cell.angle_beta   90.00
_cell.angle_gamma   90.00
#
_symmetry.space_group_name_H-M   'P 1'
#
loop_
_entity.id
_entity.type
_entity.pdbx_description
1 polymer ?
#
loop_
_entity_poly.entity_id
_entity_poly.type
_entity_poly.pdbx_seq_one_letter_code
_entity_poly.pdbx_strand_id
1 'polypeptide(L)'
;MRVKADVIAQHTTKNEIIPLKIRVQDEDGEYQTYSVRGYKTLNVAGKVVLPNEVSVTNHIRYFQCKINTFNKEKIVGLTYNFYEQAWYVNF
;
A
#
# COMPACT_ATOMS: atom_id res chain seq x y z
N MET A 1 -6.71 1.84 10.88
CA MET A 1 -5.43 1.81 11.60
C MET A 1 -4.29 1.63 10.62
N ARG A 2 -3.29 2.46 10.72
CA ARG A 2 -2.15 2.43 9.81
C ARG A 2 -0.99 1.68 10.43
N VAL A 3 -0.47 0.69 9.71
CA VAL A 3 0.58 -0.18 10.21
C VAL A 3 1.69 -0.26 9.18
N LYS A 4 2.93 -0.19 9.63
CA LYS A 4 4.07 -0.36 8.75
C LYS A 4 4.12 -1.82 8.28
N ALA A 5 4.43 -2.02 7.01
CA ALA A 5 4.37 -3.34 6.40
C ALA A 5 5.59 -3.60 5.54
N ASP A 6 5.86 -4.88 5.33
CA ASP A 6 6.78 -5.31 4.29
C ASP A 6 5.93 -5.70 3.08
N VAL A 7 6.35 -5.31 1.91
CA VAL A 7 5.60 -5.59 0.70
C VAL A 7 6.53 -6.16 -0.35
N ILE A 8 6.10 -7.24 -0.97
CA ILE A 8 6.75 -7.75 -2.16
C ILE A 8 6.04 -7.10 -3.33
N ALA A 9 6.77 -6.36 -4.12
CA ALA A 9 6.19 -5.64 -5.23
C ALA A 9 7.05 -5.82 -6.47
N GLN A 10 6.40 -5.76 -7.62
CA GLN A 10 7.08 -5.79 -8.89
C GLN A 10 7.21 -4.36 -9.40
N HIS A 11 8.41 -4.00 -9.82
CA HIS A 11 8.65 -2.71 -10.45
C HIS A 11 8.84 -2.95 -11.93
N THR A 12 8.01 -2.33 -12.73
CA THR A 12 8.06 -2.55 -14.18
C THR A 12 8.99 -1.53 -14.82
N THR A 13 9.33 -1.80 -16.08
CA THR A 13 10.17 -0.87 -16.84
C THR A 13 9.46 0.45 -17.11
N LYS A 14 8.17 0.51 -16.90
CA LYS A 14 7.40 1.72 -17.09
C LYS A 14 7.20 2.48 -15.78
N ASN A 15 7.97 2.15 -14.77
CA ASN A 15 7.90 2.78 -13.45
C ASN A 15 6.58 2.52 -12.73
N GLU A 16 5.95 1.42 -13.05
CA GLU A 16 4.76 1.01 -12.32
C GLU A 16 5.17 0.12 -11.16
N ILE A 17 4.43 0.20 -10.09
CA ILE A 17 4.64 -0.63 -8.91
C ILE A 17 3.41 -1.50 -8.74
N ILE A 18 3.61 -2.81 -8.73
CA ILE A 18 2.53 -3.77 -8.61
C ILE A 18 2.68 -4.50 -7.29
N PRO A 19 1.85 -4.23 -6.30
CA PRO A 19 1.97 -4.92 -5.02
C PRO A 19 1.48 -6.36 -5.16
N LEU A 20 2.27 -7.30 -4.66
CA LEU A 20 1.98 -8.72 -4.78
C LEU A 20 1.63 -9.36 -3.46
N LYS A 21 2.37 -9.06 -2.41
CA LYS A 21 2.13 -9.60 -1.08
C LYS A 21 2.41 -8.55 -0.03
N ILE A 22 1.62 -8.59 1.04
CA ILE A 22 1.73 -7.66 2.15
C ILE A 22 1.97 -8.48 3.40
N ARG A 23 2.99 -8.12 4.16
CA ARG A 23 3.30 -8.79 5.42
C ARG A 23 3.30 -7.77 6.54
N VAL A 24 2.52 -8.06 7.57
CA VAL A 24 2.45 -7.18 8.74
C VAL A 24 2.67 -8.02 9.99
N GLN A 25 3.15 -7.35 11.02
CA GLN A 25 3.35 -8.00 12.31
C GLN A 25 2.14 -7.73 13.19
N ASP A 26 1.58 -8.78 13.77
CA ASP A 26 0.41 -8.62 14.63
C ASP A 26 0.82 -8.23 16.05
N GLU A 27 -0.16 -8.15 16.93
CA GLU A 27 0.08 -7.71 18.30
C GLU A 27 0.95 -8.68 19.09
N ASP A 28 0.96 -9.93 18.69
CA ASP A 28 1.77 -10.94 19.35
C ASP A 28 3.17 -11.03 18.77
N GLY A 29 3.49 -10.19 17.84
CA GLY A 29 4.79 -10.20 17.20
C GLY A 29 4.91 -11.19 16.06
N GLU A 30 3.84 -11.83 15.69
CA GLU A 30 3.85 -12.79 14.60
C GLU A 30 3.51 -12.12 13.28
N TYR A 31 4.10 -12.60 12.21
CA TYR A 31 3.87 -12.03 10.90
C TYR A 31 2.70 -12.71 10.20
N GLN A 32 1.86 -11.88 9.60
CA GLN A 32 0.76 -12.34 8.78
C GLN A 32 1.03 -11.87 7.36
N THR A 33 0.95 -12.79 6.41
CA THR A 33 1.20 -12.48 5.01
C THR A 33 -0.09 -12.62 4.22
N TYR A 34 -0.40 -11.61 3.44
CA TYR A 34 -1.59 -11.59 2.62
C TYR A 34 -1.19 -11.44 1.16
N SER A 35 -1.73 -12.30 0.31
CA SER A 35 -1.56 -12.14 -1.13
C SER A 35 -2.53 -11.08 -1.63
N VAL A 36 -2.04 -10.22 -2.48
CA VAL A 36 -2.88 -9.19 -3.09
C VAL A 36 -3.62 -9.84 -4.25
N ARG A 37 -4.94 -9.92 -4.14
CA ARG A 37 -5.77 -10.56 -5.14
C ARG A 37 -6.12 -9.61 -6.28
N GLY A 38 -6.07 -8.34 -6.00
CA GLY A 38 -6.30 -7.31 -6.99
C GLY A 38 -5.90 -5.99 -6.41
N TYR A 39 -5.59 -5.05 -7.25
CA TYR A 39 -5.21 -3.73 -6.77
C TYR A 39 -5.63 -2.66 -7.75
N LYS A 40 -5.70 -1.46 -7.23
CA LYS A 40 -6.03 -0.29 -8.02
C LYS A 40 -5.11 0.82 -7.53
N THR A 41 -4.41 1.43 -8.46
CA THR A 41 -3.60 2.59 -8.12
C THR A 41 -4.53 3.77 -7.97
N LEU A 42 -4.50 4.38 -6.83
CA LEU A 42 -5.26 5.61 -6.60
C LEU A 42 -4.40 6.74 -7.09
N ASN A 43 -4.54 7.06 -8.33
CA ASN A 43 -3.73 8.09 -8.92
C ASN A 43 -4.27 9.44 -8.49
N VAL A 44 -3.69 9.93 -7.48
CA VAL A 44 -4.10 11.21 -6.95
C VAL A 44 -3.21 12.33 -7.44
N ALA A 45 -2.29 12.00 -8.30
CA ALA A 45 -1.34 12.98 -8.77
C ALA A 45 -2.05 14.15 -9.38
N GLY A 46 -1.88 15.27 -8.78
CA GLY A 46 -2.47 16.49 -9.27
C GLY A 46 -3.95 16.57 -9.08
N LYS A 47 -4.54 15.57 -8.51
CA LYS A 47 -5.99 15.56 -8.36
C LYS A 47 -6.41 15.83 -6.95
N VAL A 48 -5.88 15.06 -6.06
CA VAL A 48 -6.22 15.27 -4.69
C VAL A 48 -5.28 16.31 -4.17
N VAL A 49 -5.81 17.46 -3.97
CA VAL A 49 -5.02 18.51 -3.42
C VAL A 49 -5.45 18.62 -1.99
N LEU A 50 -4.69 18.02 -1.14
CA LEU A 50 -4.90 18.23 0.26
C LEU A 50 -4.50 19.65 0.55
N PRO A 51 -5.27 20.36 1.30
CA PRO A 51 -5.09 21.80 1.46
C PRO A 51 -3.69 22.26 1.78
N ASN A 52 -2.92 21.48 2.45
CA ASN A 52 -1.58 21.90 2.82
C ASN A 52 -0.52 20.92 2.45
N GLU A 53 -0.79 20.11 1.45
CA GLU A 53 0.12 19.03 1.19
C GLU A 53 0.54 18.94 -0.23
N VAL A 54 0.63 20.07 -0.81
CA VAL A 54 0.89 20.13 -2.22
C VAL A 54 2.13 19.42 -2.63
N SER A 55 3.13 19.48 -1.82
CA SER A 55 4.43 19.01 -2.25
C SER A 55 4.66 17.54 -1.98
N VAL A 56 3.76 16.89 -1.27
CA VAL A 56 4.05 15.53 -0.89
C VAL A 56 3.61 14.49 -1.88
N THR A 57 2.80 14.87 -2.83
CA THR A 57 2.17 13.89 -3.69
C THR A 57 3.14 13.19 -4.62
N ASN A 58 4.30 13.76 -4.87
CA ASN A 58 5.23 13.18 -5.83
C ASN A 58 6.01 12.01 -5.28
N HIS A 59 6.07 11.86 -3.97
CA HIS A 59 6.85 10.78 -3.39
C HIS A 59 6.01 9.78 -2.62
N ILE A 60 4.70 9.83 -2.80
CA ILE A 60 3.81 8.88 -2.16
C ILE A 60 2.91 8.27 -3.22
N ARG A 61 2.80 6.95 -3.19
CA ARG A 61 1.90 6.20 -4.06
C ARG A 61 0.84 5.55 -3.20
N TYR A 62 -0.40 5.63 -3.66
CA TYR A 62 -1.54 5.09 -2.96
C TYR A 62 -2.15 3.97 -3.77
N PHE A 63 -2.50 2.89 -3.09
CA PHE A 63 -3.14 1.75 -3.72
C PHE A 63 -4.34 1.33 -2.90
N GLN A 64 -5.32 0.79 -3.56
CA GLN A 64 -6.40 0.09 -2.91
C GLN A 64 -6.22 -1.38 -3.28
N CYS A 65 -6.08 -2.23 -2.29
CA CYS A 65 -5.75 -3.63 -2.51
C CYS A 65 -6.85 -4.53 -1.97
N LYS A 66 -7.10 -5.59 -2.69
CA LYS A 66 -8.02 -6.62 -2.27
C LYS A 66 -7.19 -7.80 -1.75
N ILE A 67 -7.43 -8.18 -0.52
CA ILE A 67 -6.74 -9.30 0.11
C ILE A 67 -7.79 -10.26 0.69
N ASN A 68 -7.35 -11.48 0.97
CA ASN A 68 -8.21 -12.46 1.62
C ASN A 68 -7.76 -12.61 3.07
N THR A 69 -8.71 -12.49 3.98
CA THR A 69 -8.46 -12.74 5.39
C THR A 69 -9.55 -13.67 5.89
N PHE A 70 -9.16 -14.81 6.43
CA PHE A 70 -10.12 -15.75 7.04
C PHE A 70 -11.32 -16.03 6.13
N ASN A 71 -11.04 -16.35 4.88
CA ASN A 71 -12.07 -16.69 3.90
C ASN A 71 -12.96 -15.52 3.48
N LYS A 72 -12.55 -14.31 3.79
CA LYS A 72 -13.27 -13.12 3.35
C LYS A 72 -12.36 -12.23 2.58
N GLU A 73 -12.91 -11.58 1.57
CA GLU A 73 -12.19 -10.54 0.89
C GLU A 73 -12.28 -9.25 1.67
N LYS A 74 -11.21 -8.53 1.72
CA LYS A 74 -11.15 -7.25 2.40
C LYS A 74 -10.39 -6.26 1.54
N ILE A 75 -10.88 -5.04 1.52
CA ILE A 75 -10.21 -3.95 0.82
C ILE A 75 -9.39 -3.18 1.85
N VAL A 76 -8.12 -2.99 1.56
CA VAL A 76 -7.24 -2.22 2.43
C VAL A 76 -6.53 -1.17 1.62
N GLY A 77 -6.13 -0.10 2.28
CA GLY A 77 -5.31 0.92 1.67
C GLY A 77 -3.84 0.56 1.83
N LEU A 78 -3.06 0.86 0.82
CA LEU A 78 -1.62 0.60 0.85
C LEU A 78 -0.92 1.86 0.37
N THR A 79 0.08 2.28 1.11
CA THR A 79 0.82 3.50 0.81
C THR A 79 2.30 3.20 0.74
N TYR A 80 2.96 3.66 -0.30
CA TYR A 80 4.40 3.59 -0.39
C TYR A 80 4.99 4.99 -0.34
N ASN A 81 5.92 5.19 0.55
CA ASN A 81 6.63 6.46 0.68
C ASN A 81 8.03 6.29 0.12
N PHE A 82 8.31 6.98 -0.97
CA PHE A 82 9.60 6.86 -1.66
C PHE A 82 10.76 7.40 -0.83
N TYR A 83 10.54 8.44 -0.06
CA TYR A 83 11.62 9.01 0.73
C TYR A 83 12.04 8.09 1.86
N GLU A 84 11.07 7.47 2.50
CA GLU A 84 11.34 6.55 3.59
C GLU A 84 11.64 5.15 3.09
N GLN A 85 11.27 4.87 1.84
CA GLN A 85 11.32 3.53 1.29
C GLN A 85 10.55 2.57 2.18
N ALA A 86 9.37 2.99 2.56
CA ALA A 86 8.56 2.25 3.52
C ALA A 86 7.13 2.12 3.02
N TRP A 87 6.51 1.02 3.38
CA TRP A 87 5.13 0.73 3.05
C TRP A 87 4.28 0.77 4.30
N TYR A 88 3.05 1.21 4.13
CA TYR A 88 2.08 1.25 5.22
C TYR A 88 0.75 0.70 4.73
N VAL A 89 0.11 -0.09 5.59
CA VAL A 89 -1.21 -0.64 5.32
C VAL A 89 -2.21 0.05 6.22
N ASN A 90 -3.32 0.43 5.63
CA ASN A 90 -4.40 1.02 6.38
C ASN A 90 -5.58 0.03 6.34
N PHE A 91 -5.77 -0.63 7.45
CA PHE A 91 -6.83 -1.62 7.57
C PHE A 91 -8.19 -1.01 7.86
#